data_0fbae2b9052be0bb73e4252b1b1f2799
#
_entry.id   0fbae2b9052be0bb73e4252b1b1f2799
#
_cell.length_a   1.000
_cell.length_b   1.000
_cell.length_c   1.000
_cell.angle_alpha   90.00
_cell.angle_beta   90.00
_cell.angle_gamma   90.00
#
_symmetry.space_group_name_H-M   'P 1'
#
loop_
_entity.id
_entity.type
_entity.pdbx_description
1 polymer ?
#
loop_
_entity_poly.entity_id
_entity_poly.type
_entity_poly.pdbx_seq_one_letter_code
_entity_poly.pdbx_strand_id
1 'polypeptide(L)'
;MACHVSHVYCREQANAAIDAGASVVQLYYSRLNAWYKSKKSLDANADPGYELARDALARAKAAGGKTKIMVASLANVDAVKRVLGADYLLVGQRIIDELANTPASDLGETIISDAASVAVGAPARLDEAAYRAACDASPASEELEIALKRNAASDSELIDYINEHKGGGGNA
;
A
#
# COMPACT_ATOMS: atom_id res chain seq x y z
N MET A 1 -3.09 -16.14 14.02
CA MET A 1 -2.96 -16.19 12.55
C MET A 1 -2.36 -14.85 12.13
N ALA A 2 -1.33 -14.83 11.27
CA ALA A 2 -0.82 -13.60 10.68
C ALA A 2 -1.75 -13.16 9.55
N CYS A 3 -2.12 -11.86 9.50
CA CYS A 3 -2.97 -11.28 8.46
C CYS A 3 -2.21 -10.15 7.77
N HIS A 4 -2.15 -10.20 6.43
CA HIS A 4 -1.61 -9.14 5.58
C HIS A 4 -2.77 -8.49 4.82
N VAL A 5 -3.07 -7.23 5.13
CA VAL A 5 -4.10 -6.44 4.44
C VAL A 5 -3.43 -5.64 3.34
N SER A 6 -3.84 -5.91 2.10
CA SER A 6 -3.33 -5.27 0.88
C SER A 6 -4.40 -4.37 0.24
N HIS A 7 -4.06 -3.65 -0.84
CA HIS A 7 -4.94 -2.71 -1.53
C HIS A 7 -5.48 -1.59 -0.63
N VAL A 8 -4.61 -1.03 0.20
CA VAL A 8 -4.96 0.09 1.09
C VAL A 8 -4.59 1.41 0.42
N TYR A 9 -5.58 2.26 0.21
CA TYR A 9 -5.47 3.53 -0.53
C TYR A 9 -6.03 4.73 0.23
N CYS A 10 -6.61 4.53 1.42
CA CYS A 10 -7.09 5.64 2.26
C CYS A 10 -6.80 5.39 3.73
N ARG A 11 -6.86 6.48 4.49
CA ARG A 11 -6.58 6.47 5.95
C ARG A 11 -7.54 5.57 6.70
N GLU A 12 -8.80 5.56 6.31
CA GLU A 12 -9.87 4.79 6.95
C GLU A 12 -9.62 3.29 6.80
N GLN A 13 -9.19 2.82 5.62
CA GLN A 13 -8.78 1.43 5.42
C GLN A 13 -7.56 1.08 6.28
N ALA A 14 -6.53 1.95 6.28
CA ALA A 14 -5.32 1.72 7.06
C ALA A 14 -5.65 1.63 8.55
N ASN A 15 -6.42 2.58 9.09
CA ASN A 15 -6.81 2.60 10.49
C ASN A 15 -7.65 1.38 10.87
N ALA A 16 -8.64 1.01 10.06
CA ALA A 16 -9.47 -0.17 10.32
C ALA A 16 -8.63 -1.45 10.38
N ALA A 17 -7.67 -1.62 9.46
CA ALA A 17 -6.78 -2.78 9.45
C ALA A 17 -5.83 -2.81 10.65
N ILE A 18 -5.24 -1.66 11.01
CA ILE A 18 -4.35 -1.52 12.18
C ILE A 18 -5.12 -1.82 13.47
N ASP A 19 -6.30 -1.22 13.64
CA ASP A 19 -7.14 -1.37 14.83
C ASP A 19 -7.69 -2.79 14.99
N ALA A 20 -7.90 -3.49 13.87
CA ALA A 20 -8.24 -4.92 13.85
C ALA A 20 -7.04 -5.84 14.15
N GLY A 21 -5.83 -5.31 14.29
CA GLY A 21 -4.63 -6.07 14.62
C GLY A 21 -4.02 -6.83 13.43
N ALA A 22 -4.13 -6.30 12.22
CA ALA A 22 -3.43 -6.83 11.06
C ALA A 22 -1.91 -6.89 11.33
N SER A 23 -1.24 -7.96 10.89
CA SER A 23 0.21 -8.10 11.05
C SER A 23 0.97 -7.16 10.11
N VAL A 24 0.46 -7.00 8.88
CA VAL A 24 1.01 -6.09 7.86
C VAL A 24 -0.12 -5.33 7.19
N VAL A 25 0.07 -4.04 6.97
CA VAL A 25 -0.81 -3.19 6.15
C VAL A 25 0.01 -2.66 4.98
N GLN A 26 -0.43 -2.97 3.75
CA GLN A 26 0.28 -2.61 2.53
C GLN A 26 -0.41 -1.45 1.81
N LEU A 27 0.32 -0.36 1.68
CA LEU A 27 -0.09 0.89 1.04
C LEU A 27 0.47 0.96 -0.40
N TYR A 28 -0.24 1.64 -1.30
CA TYR A 28 0.15 1.78 -2.71
C TYR A 28 0.47 3.24 -3.05
N TYR A 29 1.70 3.65 -2.80
CA TYR A 29 2.17 5.03 -2.85
C TYR A 29 1.96 5.72 -4.21
N SER A 30 2.65 5.26 -5.26
CA SER A 30 2.63 5.97 -6.56
C SER A 30 1.29 5.83 -7.29
N ARG A 31 0.53 4.74 -7.05
CA ARG A 31 -0.83 4.60 -7.61
C ARG A 31 -1.77 5.63 -6.98
N LEU A 32 -1.69 5.82 -5.67
CA LEU A 32 -2.46 6.83 -4.97
C LEU A 32 -2.17 8.22 -5.53
N ASN A 33 -0.90 8.58 -5.67
CA ASN A 33 -0.50 9.87 -6.23
C ASN A 33 -0.97 10.05 -7.67
N ALA A 34 -0.86 9.01 -8.50
CA ALA A 34 -1.31 9.04 -9.90
C ALA A 34 -2.82 9.24 -10.01
N TRP A 35 -3.60 8.57 -9.17
CA TRP A 35 -5.05 8.71 -9.15
C TRP A 35 -5.48 10.13 -8.78
N TYR A 36 -4.93 10.69 -7.71
CA TYR A 36 -5.23 12.06 -7.31
C TYR A 36 -4.81 13.08 -8.38
N LYS A 37 -3.66 12.86 -9.02
CA LYS A 37 -3.20 13.70 -10.13
C LYS A 37 -4.14 13.67 -11.33
N SER A 38 -4.77 12.52 -11.61
CA SER A 38 -5.67 12.36 -12.75
C SER A 38 -7.10 12.81 -12.49
N LYS A 39 -7.61 12.67 -11.26
CA LYS A 39 -9.01 12.92 -10.90
C LYS A 39 -9.25 14.24 -10.19
N LYS A 40 -8.26 14.76 -9.50
CA LYS A 40 -8.37 15.98 -8.69
C LYS A 40 -7.21 16.90 -9.02
N SER A 41 -7.48 18.21 -9.10
CA SER A 41 -6.43 19.21 -9.20
C SER A 41 -5.67 19.23 -7.86
N LEU A 42 -4.51 18.58 -7.81
CA LEU A 42 -3.64 18.62 -6.64
C LEU A 42 -2.70 19.83 -6.74
N ASP A 43 -2.37 20.40 -5.59
CA ASP A 43 -1.22 21.27 -5.45
C ASP A 43 0.05 20.56 -5.95
N ALA A 44 0.95 21.30 -6.59
CA ALA A 44 2.19 20.75 -7.14
C ALA A 44 3.07 20.04 -6.09
N ASN A 45 2.92 20.42 -4.83
CA ASN A 45 3.68 19.87 -3.70
C ASN A 45 2.92 18.77 -2.91
N ALA A 46 1.66 18.48 -3.28
CA ALA A 46 0.87 17.47 -2.59
C ALA A 46 1.39 16.07 -2.88
N ASP A 47 1.58 15.28 -1.82
CA ASP A 47 2.04 13.89 -1.88
C ASP A 47 1.12 13.01 -1.00
N PRO A 48 -0.09 12.66 -1.49
CA PRO A 48 -1.05 11.85 -0.74
C PRO A 48 -0.50 10.49 -0.33
N GLY A 49 0.40 9.90 -1.13
CA GLY A 49 1.05 8.64 -0.82
C GLY A 49 1.97 8.76 0.40
N TYR A 50 2.73 9.85 0.48
CA TYR A 50 3.57 10.16 1.64
C TYR A 50 2.72 10.40 2.89
N GLU A 51 1.68 11.23 2.76
CA GLU A 51 0.80 11.54 3.88
C GLU A 51 0.12 10.28 4.45
N LEU A 52 -0.37 9.40 3.57
CA LEU A 52 -0.95 8.13 3.99
C LEU A 52 0.07 7.23 4.69
N ALA A 53 1.30 7.13 4.17
CA ALA A 53 2.36 6.31 4.77
C ALA A 53 2.76 6.85 6.15
N ARG A 54 2.98 8.16 6.28
CA ARG A 54 3.29 8.85 7.54
C ARG A 54 2.22 8.61 8.59
N ASP A 55 0.95 8.83 8.22
CA ASP A 55 -0.17 8.70 9.13
C ASP A 55 -0.41 7.25 9.57
N ALA A 56 -0.23 6.28 8.65
CA ALA A 56 -0.32 4.85 8.97
C ALA A 56 0.80 4.41 9.93
N LEU A 57 2.03 4.87 9.73
CA LEU A 57 3.14 4.63 10.67
C LEU A 57 2.85 5.19 12.06
N ALA A 58 2.37 6.44 12.12
CA ALA A 58 1.99 7.08 13.38
C ALA A 58 0.88 6.29 14.08
N ARG A 59 -0.15 5.86 13.34
CA ARG A 59 -1.26 5.07 13.86
C ARG A 59 -0.82 3.70 14.36
N ALA A 60 0.01 2.98 13.59
CA ALA A 60 0.52 1.67 13.97
C ALA A 60 1.34 1.77 15.28
N LYS A 61 2.16 2.81 15.42
CA LYS A 61 2.92 3.08 16.64
C LYS A 61 1.98 3.34 17.84
N ALA A 62 0.97 4.20 17.67
CA ALA A 62 0.00 4.52 18.71
C ALA A 62 -0.84 3.31 19.13
N ALA A 63 -1.10 2.37 18.21
CA ALA A 63 -1.80 1.11 18.46
C ALA A 63 -0.90 0.02 19.10
N GLY A 64 0.31 0.36 19.54
CA GLY A 64 1.24 -0.53 20.23
C GLY A 64 2.33 -1.14 19.35
N GLY A 65 2.47 -0.71 18.09
CA GLY A 65 3.59 -1.03 17.21
C GLY A 65 3.67 -2.48 16.71
N LYS A 66 2.60 -3.27 16.85
CA LYS A 66 2.56 -4.68 16.41
C LYS A 66 2.30 -4.81 14.91
N THR A 67 1.52 -3.92 14.34
CA THR A 67 1.26 -3.86 12.90
C THR A 67 2.45 -3.24 12.18
N LYS A 68 2.91 -3.89 11.11
CA LYS A 68 3.98 -3.42 10.25
C LYS A 68 3.41 -2.72 9.02
N ILE A 69 4.00 -1.60 8.64
CA ILE A 69 3.58 -0.83 7.47
C ILE A 69 4.52 -1.16 6.31
N MET A 70 3.92 -1.69 5.23
CA MET A 70 4.60 -1.95 3.96
C MET A 70 4.18 -0.90 2.93
N VAL A 71 5.15 -0.24 2.31
CA VAL A 71 4.88 0.71 1.22
C VAL A 71 5.27 0.07 -0.10
N ALA A 72 4.30 -0.04 -0.99
CA ALA A 72 4.42 -0.63 -2.33
C ALA A 72 4.13 0.40 -3.42
N SER A 73 4.25 -0.05 -4.69
CA SER A 73 4.01 0.82 -5.86
C SER A 73 4.94 2.04 -5.87
N LEU A 74 6.22 1.82 -5.54
CA LEU A 74 7.25 2.85 -5.63
C LEU A 74 7.77 2.91 -7.07
N ALA A 75 7.56 4.03 -7.75
CA ALA A 75 7.80 4.15 -9.19
C ALA A 75 9.25 4.53 -9.54
N ASN A 76 9.99 5.14 -8.61
CA ASN A 76 11.35 5.64 -8.79
C ASN A 76 12.08 5.76 -7.45
N VAL A 77 13.37 6.08 -7.50
CA VAL A 77 14.24 6.26 -6.32
C VAL A 77 13.74 7.38 -5.41
N ASP A 78 13.22 8.48 -5.96
CA ASP A 78 12.72 9.59 -5.16
C ASP A 78 11.51 9.18 -4.31
N ALA A 79 10.61 8.36 -4.86
CA ALA A 79 9.50 7.79 -4.10
C ALA A 79 10.00 6.89 -2.96
N VAL A 80 11.08 6.13 -3.17
CA VAL A 80 11.72 5.32 -2.11
C VAL A 80 12.32 6.21 -1.04
N LYS A 81 13.08 7.23 -1.42
CA LYS A 81 13.70 8.19 -0.47
C LYS A 81 12.66 8.83 0.45
N ARG A 82 11.50 9.18 -0.08
CA ARG A 82 10.40 9.79 0.68
C ARG A 82 9.86 8.91 1.81
N VAL A 83 9.92 7.59 1.67
CA VAL A 83 9.33 6.64 2.62
C VAL A 83 10.36 5.76 3.33
N LEU A 84 11.63 6.15 3.28
CA LEU A 84 12.68 5.47 4.04
C LEU A 84 12.35 5.46 5.53
N GLY A 85 12.51 4.29 6.15
CA GLY A 85 12.17 4.07 7.55
C GLY A 85 10.78 3.44 7.76
N ALA A 86 9.96 3.24 6.72
CA ALA A 86 8.83 2.32 6.81
C ALA A 86 9.33 0.89 7.12
N ASP A 87 8.48 0.07 7.76
CA ASP A 87 8.90 -1.28 8.18
C ASP A 87 9.32 -2.15 6.98
N TYR A 88 8.62 -2.02 5.84
CA TYR A 88 8.93 -2.74 4.60
C TYR A 88 8.71 -1.84 3.38
N LEU A 89 9.57 -1.99 2.38
CA LEU A 89 9.43 -1.36 1.06
C LEU A 89 9.38 -2.47 -0.01
N LEU A 90 8.34 -2.45 -0.84
CA LEU A 90 8.23 -3.34 -1.99
C LEU A 90 8.65 -2.58 -3.25
N VAL A 91 9.82 -2.90 -3.77
CA VAL A 91 10.45 -2.25 -4.91
C VAL A 91 10.79 -3.23 -6.02
N GLY A 92 10.73 -2.78 -7.28
CA GLY A 92 11.17 -3.57 -8.42
C GLY A 92 12.69 -3.56 -8.60
N GLN A 93 13.23 -4.58 -9.30
CA GLN A 93 14.67 -4.77 -9.50
C GLN A 93 15.35 -3.52 -10.05
N ARG A 94 14.77 -2.85 -11.06
CA ARG A 94 15.32 -1.63 -11.65
C ARG A 94 15.62 -0.55 -10.59
N ILE A 95 14.70 -0.36 -9.63
CA ILE A 95 14.88 0.65 -8.56
C ILE A 95 15.97 0.19 -7.57
N ILE A 96 16.08 -1.12 -7.31
CA ILE A 96 17.15 -1.68 -6.47
C ILE A 96 18.52 -1.39 -7.11
N ASP A 97 18.64 -1.59 -8.42
CA ASP A 97 19.87 -1.35 -9.16
C ASP A 97 20.25 0.14 -9.17
N GLU A 98 19.27 1.04 -9.30
CA GLU A 98 19.47 2.49 -9.19
C GLU A 98 19.89 2.89 -7.76
N LEU A 99 19.26 2.31 -6.72
CA LEU A 99 19.61 2.56 -5.31
C LEU A 99 21.01 2.09 -4.97
N ALA A 100 21.47 0.96 -5.51
CA ALA A 100 22.82 0.44 -5.29
C ALA A 100 23.91 1.42 -5.76
N ASN A 101 23.58 2.29 -6.71
CA ASN A 101 24.48 3.35 -7.22
C ASN A 101 24.20 4.73 -6.59
N THR A 102 23.28 4.83 -5.63
CA THR A 102 22.93 6.08 -4.96
C THR A 102 23.77 6.21 -3.68
N PRO A 103 24.57 7.28 -3.50
CA PRO A 103 25.31 7.50 -2.27
C PRO A 103 24.37 7.56 -1.05
N ALA A 104 24.79 6.99 0.07
CA ALA A 104 23.99 7.01 1.31
C ALA A 104 23.69 8.43 1.80
N SER A 105 24.60 9.39 1.55
CA SER A 105 24.41 10.81 1.83
C SER A 105 23.20 11.43 1.14
N ASP A 106 22.78 10.84 0.01
CA ASP A 106 21.72 11.38 -0.84
C ASP A 106 20.34 10.79 -0.52
N LEU A 107 20.28 9.89 0.48
CA LEU A 107 19.03 9.22 0.86
C LEU A 107 18.08 10.12 1.68
N GLY A 108 18.60 11.15 2.36
CA GLY A 108 17.81 12.09 3.14
C GLY A 108 17.36 11.55 4.51
N GLU A 109 16.42 12.25 5.12
CA GLU A 109 15.84 11.88 6.41
C GLU A 109 14.76 10.79 6.26
N THR A 110 14.50 10.07 7.35
CA THR A 110 13.50 9.01 7.36
C THR A 110 12.10 9.55 7.69
N ILE A 111 11.05 8.93 7.13
CA ILE A 111 9.64 9.25 7.43
C ILE A 111 9.28 9.06 8.91
N ILE A 112 10.11 8.37 9.70
CA ILE A 112 9.86 8.08 11.13
C ILE A 112 9.78 9.36 11.96
N SER A 113 10.64 10.35 11.69
CA SER A 113 10.63 11.63 12.42
C SER A 113 9.31 12.37 12.20
N ASP A 114 8.84 12.42 10.95
CA ASP A 114 7.58 13.06 10.60
C ASP A 114 6.38 12.31 11.18
N ALA A 115 6.39 10.97 11.10
CA ALA A 115 5.35 10.13 11.70
C ALA A 115 5.27 10.31 13.23
N ALA A 116 6.40 10.56 13.91
CA ALA A 116 6.43 10.81 15.35
C ALA A 116 5.77 12.14 15.74
N SER A 117 5.69 13.10 14.83
CA SER A 117 5.06 14.41 15.04
C SER A 117 3.55 14.42 14.80
N VAL A 118 3.00 13.36 14.19
CA VAL A 118 1.55 13.28 13.90
C VAL A 118 0.75 13.06 15.17
N ALA A 119 -0.19 13.95 15.44
CA ALA A 119 -1.16 13.77 16.51
C ALA A 119 -2.17 12.68 16.14
N VAL A 120 -2.08 11.53 16.82
CA VAL A 120 -2.97 10.39 16.58
C VAL A 120 -4.12 10.46 17.60
N GLY A 121 -5.34 10.69 17.11
CA GLY A 121 -6.55 10.61 17.91
C GLY A 121 -6.91 9.18 18.33
N ALA A 122 -7.88 9.05 19.24
CA ALA A 122 -8.48 7.76 19.55
C ALA A 122 -9.05 7.10 18.27
N PRO A 123 -9.13 5.75 18.23
CA PRO A 123 -9.74 5.06 17.10
C PRO A 123 -11.17 5.54 16.88
N ALA A 124 -11.43 6.18 15.75
CA ALA A 124 -12.80 6.46 15.34
C ALA A 124 -13.38 5.15 14.76
N ARG A 125 -14.34 4.56 15.44
CA ARG A 125 -15.16 3.51 14.84
C ARG A 125 -16.05 4.17 13.79
N LEU A 126 -15.68 4.00 12.53
CA LEU A 126 -16.55 4.34 11.42
C LEU A 126 -17.66 3.28 11.33
N ASP A 127 -18.88 3.74 11.09
CA ASP A 127 -19.92 2.83 10.63
C ASP A 127 -19.65 2.41 9.16
N GLU A 128 -20.39 1.43 8.68
CA GLU A 128 -20.20 0.90 7.33
C GLU A 128 -20.38 1.98 6.25
N ALA A 129 -21.37 2.87 6.42
CA ALA A 129 -21.68 3.91 5.43
C ALA A 129 -20.53 4.93 5.35
N ALA A 130 -20.01 5.40 6.49
CA ALA A 130 -18.88 6.32 6.53
C ALA A 130 -17.60 5.68 5.98
N TYR A 131 -17.35 4.38 6.28
CA TYR A 131 -16.21 3.65 5.73
C TYR A 131 -16.31 3.53 4.20
N ARG A 132 -17.47 3.14 3.65
CA ARG A 132 -17.69 3.06 2.21
C ARG A 132 -17.52 4.41 1.53
N ALA A 133 -18.09 5.49 2.11
CA ALA A 133 -17.93 6.82 1.58
C ALA A 133 -16.46 7.27 1.52
N ALA A 134 -15.64 6.93 2.51
CA ALA A 134 -14.21 7.20 2.49
C ALA A 134 -13.48 6.40 1.40
N CYS A 135 -13.82 5.12 1.22
CA CYS A 135 -13.29 4.31 0.14
C CYS A 135 -13.63 4.87 -1.24
N ASP A 136 -14.87 5.29 -1.46
CA ASP A 136 -15.36 5.86 -2.74
C ASP A 136 -14.77 7.25 -3.03
N ALA A 137 -14.40 8.01 -1.99
CA ALA A 137 -13.72 9.29 -2.12
C ALA A 137 -12.21 9.16 -2.45
N SER A 138 -11.68 7.94 -2.47
CA SER A 138 -10.30 7.56 -2.73
C SER A 138 -10.23 6.55 -3.89
N PRO A 139 -9.05 6.13 -4.37
CA PRO A 139 -8.96 5.06 -5.37
C PRO A 139 -9.33 3.66 -4.83
N ALA A 140 -9.66 3.51 -3.56
CA ALA A 140 -9.83 2.21 -2.91
C ALA A 140 -10.86 1.31 -3.62
N SER A 141 -12.06 1.82 -3.89
CA SER A 141 -13.12 1.04 -4.56
C SER A 141 -12.77 0.72 -6.01
N GLU A 142 -12.25 1.70 -6.78
CA GLU A 142 -11.87 1.54 -8.19
C GLU A 142 -10.71 0.55 -8.34
N GLU A 143 -9.65 0.69 -7.55
CA GLU A 143 -8.47 -0.18 -7.59
C GLU A 143 -8.76 -1.60 -7.10
N LEU A 144 -9.64 -1.75 -6.13
CA LEU A 144 -10.08 -3.06 -5.67
C LEU A 144 -10.87 -3.80 -6.77
N GLU A 145 -11.78 -3.11 -7.45
CA GLU A 145 -12.54 -3.70 -8.56
C GLU A 145 -11.62 -4.16 -9.69
N ILE A 146 -10.63 -3.32 -10.07
CA ILE A 146 -9.62 -3.66 -11.08
C ILE A 146 -8.83 -4.90 -10.64
N ALA A 147 -8.40 -4.97 -9.38
CA ALA A 147 -7.63 -6.09 -8.85
C ALA A 147 -8.46 -7.39 -8.85
N LEU A 148 -9.72 -7.33 -8.43
CA LEU A 148 -10.61 -8.50 -8.42
C LEU A 148 -10.87 -9.04 -9.83
N LYS A 149 -11.11 -8.15 -10.81
CA LYS A 149 -11.29 -8.56 -12.22
C LYS A 149 -10.03 -9.21 -12.78
N ARG A 150 -8.84 -8.66 -12.47
CA ARG A 150 -7.57 -9.24 -12.90
C ARG A 150 -7.34 -10.62 -12.29
N ASN A 151 -7.58 -10.77 -10.99
CA ASN A 151 -7.41 -12.05 -10.31
C ASN A 151 -8.36 -13.11 -10.88
N ALA A 152 -9.64 -12.77 -11.10
CA ALA A 152 -10.60 -13.68 -11.70
C ALA A 152 -10.18 -14.13 -13.12
N ALA A 153 -9.61 -13.22 -13.93
CA ALA A 153 -9.08 -13.59 -15.26
C ALA A 153 -7.88 -14.54 -15.14
N SER A 154 -6.92 -14.25 -14.26
CA SER A 154 -5.76 -15.11 -14.04
C SER A 154 -6.15 -16.49 -13.48
N ASP A 155 -7.15 -16.56 -12.60
CA ASP A 155 -7.67 -17.82 -12.08
C ASP A 155 -8.29 -18.66 -13.21
N SER A 156 -9.04 -18.04 -14.14
CA SER A 156 -9.60 -18.73 -15.31
C SER A 156 -8.50 -19.27 -16.21
N GLU A 157 -7.49 -18.47 -16.54
CA GLU A 157 -6.34 -18.89 -17.35
C GLU A 157 -5.60 -20.08 -16.71
N LEU A 158 -5.41 -20.04 -15.39
CA LEU A 158 -4.77 -21.13 -14.66
C LEU A 158 -5.60 -22.42 -14.69
N ILE A 159 -6.92 -22.31 -14.53
CA ILE A 159 -7.84 -23.45 -14.60
C ILE A 159 -7.80 -24.07 -15.99
N ASP A 160 -7.83 -23.26 -17.04
CA ASP A 160 -7.76 -23.73 -18.42
C ASP A 160 -6.43 -24.43 -18.69
N TYR A 161 -5.31 -23.83 -18.28
CA TYR A 161 -3.99 -24.45 -18.37
C TYR A 161 -3.94 -25.82 -17.66
N ILE A 162 -4.45 -25.91 -16.44
CA ILE A 162 -4.50 -27.16 -15.69
C ILE A 162 -5.35 -28.20 -16.42
N ASN A 163 -6.50 -27.82 -16.96
CA ASN A 163 -7.41 -28.74 -17.66
C ASN A 163 -6.79 -29.28 -18.96
N GLU A 164 -6.10 -28.45 -19.73
CA GLU A 164 -5.38 -28.84 -20.94
C GLU A 164 -4.23 -29.82 -20.64
N HIS A 165 -3.56 -29.68 -19.46
CA HIS A 165 -2.38 -30.49 -19.13
C HIS A 165 -2.67 -31.69 -18.21
N LYS A 166 -3.90 -31.83 -17.67
CA LYS A 166 -4.30 -33.00 -16.87
C LYS A 166 -4.32 -34.33 -17.67
N GLY A 167 -4.36 -34.25 -18.98
CA GLY A 167 -4.37 -35.45 -19.85
C GLY A 167 -3.00 -36.02 -20.22
N GLY A 168 -1.89 -35.36 -19.85
CA GLY A 168 -0.53 -35.75 -20.27
C GLY A 168 0.23 -36.71 -19.36
N GLY A 169 -0.35 -37.17 -18.26
CA GLY A 169 0.32 -37.99 -17.24
C GLY A 169 0.00 -39.47 -17.22
N GLY A 170 -0.44 -40.08 -18.34
CA GLY A 170 -0.82 -41.46 -18.37
C GLY A 170 -0.29 -42.20 -19.60
N ASN A 171 1.04 -42.36 -19.70
CA ASN A 171 1.69 -43.48 -20.41
C ASN A 171 3.22 -43.33 -20.31
N ALA A 172 3.80 -43.89 -19.27
CA ALA A 172 5.17 -44.39 -19.25
C ALA A 172 5.23 -45.56 -18.25
#